data_013d2c43f7642d516aa27905eb7e67ed
#
_entry.id   013d2c43f7642d516aa27905eb7e67ed
#
_cell.length_a   1.000
_cell.length_b   1.000
_cell.length_c   1.000
_cell.angle_alpha   90.00
_cell.angle_beta   90.00
_cell.angle_gamma   90.00
#
_symmetry.space_group_name_H-M   'P 1'
#
loop_
_entity.id
_entity.type
_entity.pdbx_description
1 polymer ?
#
loop_
_entity_poly.entity_id
_entity_poly.type
_entity_poly.pdbx_seq_one_letter_code
_entity_poly.pdbx_strand_id
1 'polypeptide(L)'
;ADGFDQLIDLTAVDYLTYAGERTLPGGLTPERFEVVTSLINHVRRERIRIRTQVSADEPTIPSLFDLWPGSEYLEREAFDMFGITFADHPDMSRVLMPEDWVGHPLRKDYAVGAIPVQFKAASNER
;
A
#
# COMPACT_ATOMS: atom_id res chain seq x y z
N ALA A 1 8.53 14.43 -13.37
CA ALA A 1 7.41 15.09 -14.02
C ALA A 1 7.10 16.39 -13.30
N ASP A 2 7.10 17.46 -14.04
CA ASP A 2 6.78 18.81 -13.55
C ASP A 2 7.63 19.22 -12.35
N GLY A 3 8.84 18.67 -12.24
CA GLY A 3 9.77 19.05 -11.18
C GLY A 3 9.53 18.33 -9.86
N PHE A 4 8.55 17.45 -9.75
CA PHE A 4 8.37 16.63 -8.57
C PHE A 4 9.30 15.43 -8.70
N ASP A 5 10.55 15.65 -8.32
CA ASP A 5 11.63 14.70 -8.59
C ASP A 5 11.93 13.78 -7.42
N GLN A 6 11.25 13.94 -6.30
CA GLN A 6 11.45 13.05 -5.15
C GLN A 6 10.13 12.50 -4.64
N LEU A 7 10.07 11.18 -4.54
CA LEU A 7 8.98 10.50 -3.86
C LEU A 7 9.36 10.40 -2.39
N ILE A 8 8.52 10.96 -1.52
CA ILE A 8 8.79 10.97 -0.09
C ILE A 8 8.21 9.76 0.59
N ASP A 9 7.00 9.37 0.18
CA ASP A 9 6.29 8.30 0.85
C ASP A 9 5.27 7.68 -0.10
N LEU A 10 4.96 6.42 0.13
CA LEU A 10 3.89 5.71 -0.55
C LEU A 10 3.31 4.73 0.46
N THR A 11 2.02 4.83 0.70
CA THR A 11 1.34 3.95 1.63
C THR A 11 -0.05 3.61 1.11
N ALA A 12 -0.72 2.68 1.76
CA ALA A 12 -2.04 2.25 1.35
C ALA A 12 -3.02 2.35 2.50
N VAL A 13 -4.30 2.42 2.15
CA VAL A 13 -5.39 2.45 3.12
C VAL A 13 -6.45 1.47 2.65
N ASP A 14 -6.97 0.68 3.58
CA ASP A 14 -8.11 -0.20 3.33
C ASP A 14 -9.35 0.43 3.98
N TYR A 15 -10.32 0.79 3.14
CA TYR A 15 -11.54 1.46 3.61
C TYR A 15 -12.71 0.50 3.84
N LEU A 16 -12.46 -0.80 3.89
CA LEU A 16 -13.52 -1.80 4.00
C LEU A 16 -14.47 -1.53 5.17
N THR A 17 -13.92 -1.13 6.31
CA THR A 17 -14.71 -0.90 7.52
C THR A 17 -14.99 0.57 7.78
N TYR A 18 -14.71 1.43 6.82
CA TYR A 18 -14.93 2.87 6.99
C TYR A 18 -16.42 3.16 6.99
N ALA A 19 -16.91 3.81 8.05
CA ALA A 19 -18.33 4.03 8.24
C ALA A 19 -18.90 5.22 7.49
N GLY A 20 -18.05 6.17 7.07
CA GLY A 20 -18.51 7.35 6.38
C GLY A 20 -18.57 7.17 4.87
N GLU A 21 -19.13 8.17 4.21
CA GLU A 21 -19.10 8.23 2.76
C GLU A 21 -17.83 8.94 2.31
N ARG A 22 -17.28 8.49 1.21
CA ARG A 22 -16.08 9.08 0.64
C ARG A 22 -16.45 9.76 -0.67
N THR A 23 -16.20 11.06 -0.73
CA THR A 23 -16.39 11.84 -1.94
C THR A 23 -15.03 12.26 -2.45
N LEU A 24 -14.73 11.90 -3.69
CA LEU A 24 -13.46 12.19 -4.31
C LEU A 24 -13.61 13.28 -5.36
N PRO A 25 -12.59 14.13 -5.53
CA PRO A 25 -12.64 15.17 -6.55
C PRO A 25 -12.70 14.56 -7.95
N GLY A 26 -13.23 15.35 -8.90
CA GLY A 26 -13.24 14.95 -10.30
C GLY A 26 -14.18 13.82 -10.63
N GLY A 27 -15.13 13.50 -9.76
CA GLY A 27 -16.12 12.47 -10.04
C GLY A 27 -15.56 11.06 -9.97
N LEU A 28 -14.40 10.88 -9.36
CA LEU A 28 -13.81 9.54 -9.20
C LEU A 28 -14.67 8.70 -8.27
N THR A 29 -14.80 7.42 -8.60
CA THR A 29 -15.52 6.47 -7.77
C THR A 29 -14.59 5.95 -6.67
N PRO A 30 -14.98 6.07 -5.39
CA PRO A 30 -14.18 5.50 -4.32
C PRO A 30 -14.10 3.98 -4.43
N GLU A 31 -12.90 3.44 -4.23
CA GLU A 31 -12.69 2.01 -4.21
C GLU A 31 -12.28 1.57 -2.81
N ARG A 32 -12.19 0.26 -2.61
CA ARG A 32 -11.84 -0.27 -1.29
C ARG A 32 -10.46 0.19 -0.84
N PHE A 33 -9.48 0.12 -1.73
CA PHE A 33 -8.11 0.49 -1.38
C PHE A 33 -7.76 1.83 -1.99
N GLU A 34 -6.86 2.53 -1.32
CA GLU A 34 -6.32 3.77 -1.84
C GLU A 34 -4.82 3.77 -1.60
N VAL A 35 -4.06 4.05 -2.64
CA VAL A 35 -2.61 4.24 -2.49
C VAL A 35 -2.34 5.74 -2.46
N VAL A 36 -1.68 6.18 -1.41
CA VAL A 36 -1.36 7.59 -1.22
C VAL A 36 0.13 7.79 -1.46
N THR A 37 0.46 8.57 -2.48
CA THR A 37 1.84 8.84 -2.87
C THR A 37 2.14 10.31 -2.61
N SER A 38 3.21 10.58 -1.88
CA SER A 38 3.61 11.94 -1.55
C SER A 38 4.89 12.31 -2.31
N LEU A 39 4.82 13.40 -3.07
CA LEU A 39 5.93 13.86 -3.89
C LEU A 39 6.32 15.28 -3.48
N ILE A 40 7.57 15.64 -3.71
CA ILE A 40 8.06 16.98 -3.41
C ILE A 40 8.79 17.56 -4.62
N ASN A 41 8.55 18.84 -4.84
CA ASN A 41 9.31 19.67 -5.78
C ASN A 41 10.18 20.62 -4.94
N HIS A 42 11.48 20.35 -4.94
CA HIS A 42 12.39 21.11 -4.09
C HIS A 42 12.60 22.54 -4.59
N VAL A 43 12.56 22.75 -5.91
CA VAL A 43 12.77 24.08 -6.49
C VAL A 43 11.64 25.01 -6.13
N ARG A 44 10.41 24.54 -6.29
CA ARG A 44 9.21 25.33 -6.02
C ARG A 44 8.74 25.22 -4.58
N ARG A 45 9.35 24.35 -3.79
CA ARG A 45 8.98 24.10 -2.39
C ARG A 45 7.53 23.71 -2.26
N GLU A 46 7.10 22.81 -3.13
CA GLU A 46 5.72 22.33 -3.15
C GLU A 46 5.68 20.85 -2.88
N ARG A 47 4.62 20.42 -2.20
CA ARG A 47 4.33 19.00 -1.99
C ARG A 47 2.98 18.69 -2.59
N ILE A 48 2.86 17.52 -3.19
CA ILE A 48 1.56 17.04 -3.63
C ILE A 48 1.34 15.63 -3.09
N ARG A 49 0.10 15.30 -2.94
CA ARG A 49 -0.33 13.97 -2.52
C ARG A 49 -1.26 13.43 -3.58
N ILE A 50 -0.90 12.30 -4.17
CA ILE A 50 -1.70 11.65 -5.19
C ILE A 50 -2.42 10.49 -4.54
N ARG A 51 -3.74 10.47 -4.66
CA ARG A 51 -4.58 9.42 -4.11
C ARG A 51 -5.09 8.57 -5.25
N THR A 52 -4.64 7.33 -5.31
CA THR A 52 -4.99 6.39 -6.38
C THR A 52 -5.96 5.36 -5.84
N GLN A 53 -7.13 5.26 -6.47
CA GLN A 53 -8.13 4.28 -6.07
C GLN A 53 -7.82 2.93 -6.67
N VAL A 54 -7.94 1.87 -5.86
CA VAL A 54 -7.58 0.52 -6.27
C VAL A 54 -8.73 -0.42 -5.95
N SER A 55 -9.21 -1.12 -6.98
CA SER A 55 -10.33 -2.02 -6.84
C SER A 55 -9.97 -3.25 -6.01
N ALA A 56 -10.92 -3.72 -5.20
CA ALA A 56 -10.73 -4.96 -4.45
C ALA A 56 -10.71 -6.19 -5.36
N ASP A 57 -11.43 -6.12 -6.48
CA ASP A 57 -11.53 -7.27 -7.39
C ASP A 57 -10.25 -7.49 -8.17
N GLU A 58 -9.55 -6.42 -8.50
CA GLU A 58 -8.31 -6.49 -9.25
C GLU A 58 -7.36 -5.43 -8.71
N PRO A 59 -6.73 -5.70 -7.56
CA PRO A 59 -5.93 -4.68 -6.87
C PRO A 59 -4.55 -4.54 -7.50
N THR A 60 -4.51 -4.00 -8.69
CA THR A 60 -3.28 -3.82 -9.46
C THR A 60 -3.22 -2.41 -10.02
N ILE A 61 -2.11 -1.71 -9.80
CA ILE A 61 -1.85 -0.40 -10.37
C ILE A 61 -0.42 -0.39 -10.91
N PRO A 62 -0.09 0.55 -11.82
CA PRO A 62 1.27 0.61 -12.34
C PRO A 62 2.28 0.99 -11.26
N SER A 63 3.47 0.39 -11.34
CA SER A 63 4.58 0.75 -10.48
C SER A 63 5.10 2.15 -10.84
N LEU A 64 5.58 2.86 -9.84
CA LEU A 64 6.22 4.16 -10.03
C LEU A 64 7.74 4.06 -10.09
N PHE A 65 8.27 2.84 -10.14
CA PHE A 65 9.71 2.62 -10.04
C PHE A 65 10.49 3.34 -11.13
N ASP A 66 9.97 3.36 -12.35
CA ASP A 66 10.68 3.99 -13.47
C ASP A 66 10.81 5.50 -13.30
N LEU A 67 9.85 6.11 -12.64
CA LEU A 67 9.86 7.56 -12.40
C LEU A 67 10.58 7.91 -11.11
N TRP A 68 10.35 7.13 -10.07
CA TRP A 68 10.95 7.36 -8.75
C TRP A 68 11.43 6.03 -8.18
N PRO A 69 12.70 5.66 -8.43
CA PRO A 69 13.20 4.37 -7.94
C PRO A 69 13.08 4.17 -6.43
N GLY A 70 12.96 5.26 -5.69
CA GLY A 70 12.73 5.16 -4.25
C GLY A 70 11.41 4.53 -3.88
N SER A 71 10.51 4.31 -4.83
CA SER A 71 9.24 3.65 -4.56
C SER A 71 9.39 2.13 -4.39
N GLU A 72 10.52 1.56 -4.73
CA GLU A 72 10.69 0.11 -4.83
C GLU A 72 10.28 -0.60 -3.54
N TYR A 73 10.87 -0.23 -2.43
CA TYR A 73 10.59 -0.87 -1.15
C TYR A 73 9.17 -0.55 -0.65
N LEU A 74 8.75 0.69 -0.84
CA LEU A 74 7.44 1.12 -0.36
C LEU A 74 6.31 0.39 -1.10
N GLU A 75 6.49 0.14 -2.39
CA GLU A 75 5.52 -0.64 -3.15
C GLU A 75 5.50 -2.09 -2.70
N ARG A 76 6.66 -2.65 -2.40
CA ARG A 76 6.71 -4.01 -1.87
C ARG A 76 6.00 -4.11 -0.51
N GLU A 77 6.16 -3.09 0.32
CA GLU A 77 5.48 -3.07 1.61
C GLU A 77 3.97 -3.01 1.45
N ALA A 78 3.47 -2.17 0.53
CA ALA A 78 2.04 -2.09 0.25
C ALA A 78 1.51 -3.42 -0.30
N PHE A 79 2.28 -4.08 -1.16
CA PHE A 79 1.93 -5.39 -1.65
C PHE A 79 1.86 -6.40 -0.50
N ASP A 80 2.88 -6.41 0.35
CA ASP A 80 2.99 -7.37 1.44
C ASP A 80 1.83 -7.22 2.43
N MET A 81 1.53 -5.99 2.82
CA MET A 81 0.54 -5.72 3.86
C MET A 81 -0.89 -5.67 3.37
N PHE A 82 -1.13 -5.27 2.13
CA PHE A 82 -2.48 -5.07 1.61
C PHE A 82 -2.81 -5.94 0.40
N GLY A 83 -1.83 -6.54 -0.23
CA GLY A 83 -2.08 -7.36 -1.42
C GLY A 83 -2.28 -6.54 -2.69
N ILE A 84 -1.81 -5.31 -2.73
CA ILE A 84 -1.88 -4.47 -3.92
C ILE A 84 -0.66 -4.77 -4.78
N THR A 85 -0.89 -5.18 -6.03
CA THR A 85 0.19 -5.49 -6.96
C THR A 85 0.56 -4.27 -7.77
N PHE A 86 1.85 -4.03 -7.93
CA PHE A 86 2.36 -2.91 -8.73
C PHE A 86 2.93 -3.47 -10.02
N ALA A 87 2.22 -3.26 -11.12
CA ALA A 87 2.60 -3.82 -12.42
C ALA A 87 3.95 -3.27 -12.87
N ASP A 88 4.76 -4.14 -13.43
CA ASP A 88 6.10 -3.83 -13.93
C ASP A 88 7.09 -3.44 -12.82
N HIS A 89 6.80 -3.83 -11.59
CA HIS A 89 7.76 -3.66 -10.50
C HIS A 89 8.92 -4.64 -10.71
N PRO A 90 10.16 -4.21 -10.43
CA PRO A 90 11.32 -5.09 -10.67
C PRO A 90 11.35 -6.34 -9.79
N ASP A 91 10.75 -6.30 -8.61
CA ASP A 91 10.78 -7.44 -7.69
C ASP A 91 9.62 -7.35 -6.72
N MET A 92 8.46 -7.90 -7.12
CA MET A 92 7.25 -7.83 -6.31
C MET A 92 7.23 -8.97 -5.30
N SER A 93 8.10 -8.90 -4.31
CA SER A 93 8.21 -9.90 -3.26
C SER A 93 7.93 -9.28 -1.89
N ARG A 94 7.67 -10.14 -0.91
CA ARG A 94 7.37 -9.68 0.44
C ARG A 94 8.61 -9.11 1.11
N VAL A 95 8.42 -8.19 2.05
CA VAL A 95 9.51 -7.55 2.79
C VAL A 95 9.37 -7.68 4.31
N LEU A 96 8.14 -7.67 4.82
CA LEU A 96 7.91 -7.75 6.26
C LEU A 96 7.48 -9.13 6.71
N MET A 97 6.69 -9.82 5.88
CA MET A 97 6.23 -11.16 6.19
C MET A 97 7.11 -12.20 5.51
N PRO A 98 7.17 -13.42 6.05
CA PRO A 98 7.87 -14.52 5.37
C PRO A 98 7.29 -14.77 3.99
N GLU A 99 8.11 -15.28 3.09
CA GLU A 99 7.69 -15.48 1.70
C GLU A 99 6.53 -16.46 1.57
N ASP A 100 6.45 -17.42 2.48
CA ASP A 100 5.38 -18.42 2.46
C ASP A 100 4.16 -18.01 3.28
N TRP A 101 4.12 -16.80 3.80
CA TRP A 101 2.98 -16.31 4.57
C TRP A 101 1.77 -16.15 3.66
N VAL A 102 0.60 -16.59 4.15
CA VAL A 102 -0.66 -16.48 3.41
C VAL A 102 -1.46 -15.30 3.98
N GLY A 103 -1.89 -14.43 3.09
CA GLY A 103 -2.71 -13.28 3.48
C GLY A 103 -1.91 -12.00 3.62
N HIS A 104 -2.66 -10.92 3.88
CA HIS A 104 -2.12 -9.56 3.93
C HIS A 104 -2.58 -8.90 5.22
N PRO A 105 -1.68 -8.78 6.20
CA PRO A 105 -2.08 -8.49 7.60
C PRO A 105 -2.77 -7.15 7.83
N LEU A 106 -2.58 -6.15 6.97
CA LEU A 106 -3.21 -4.85 7.21
C LEU A 106 -4.56 -4.69 6.54
N ARG A 107 -5.04 -5.73 5.85
CA ARG A 107 -6.42 -5.71 5.37
C ARG A 107 -7.37 -5.76 6.56
N LYS A 108 -8.46 -5.00 6.46
CA LYS A 108 -9.41 -4.89 7.56
C LYS A 108 -10.17 -6.18 7.83
N ASP A 109 -10.27 -7.06 6.84
CA ASP A 109 -10.91 -8.36 7.01
C ASP A 109 -9.91 -9.48 7.30
N TYR A 110 -8.65 -9.14 7.55
CA TYR A 110 -7.66 -10.14 7.98
C TYR A 110 -7.98 -10.54 9.41
N ALA A 111 -8.22 -11.82 9.63
CA ALA A 111 -8.66 -12.30 10.92
C ALA A 111 -7.53 -12.24 11.94
N VAL A 112 -7.80 -11.63 13.10
CA VAL A 112 -6.82 -11.59 14.19
C VAL A 112 -6.37 -12.99 14.56
N GLY A 113 -7.29 -13.94 14.55
CA GLY A 113 -6.97 -15.32 14.86
C GLY A 113 -6.09 -16.00 13.83
N ALA A 114 -5.91 -15.40 12.64
CA ALA A 114 -5.01 -15.96 11.64
C ALA A 114 -3.56 -15.67 11.96
N ILE A 115 -3.29 -14.74 12.88
CA ILE A 115 -1.93 -14.45 13.30
C ILE A 115 -1.46 -15.55 14.23
N PRO A 116 -0.40 -16.27 13.87
CA PRO A 116 0.07 -17.34 14.75
C PRO A 116 0.46 -16.82 16.11
N VAL A 117 0.17 -17.59 17.13
CA VAL A 117 0.40 -17.16 18.50
C VAL A 117 1.68 -17.77 19.03
N GLN A 118 2.64 -17.97 18.18
CA GLN A 118 3.89 -18.57 18.61
C GLN A 118 4.77 -17.59 19.35
N PHE A 119 4.38 -16.36 19.33
CA PHE A 119 5.14 -15.44 20.15
C PHE A 119 4.83 -15.65 21.61
N LYS A 120 4.06 -16.59 21.89
CA LYS A 120 3.91 -17.01 23.23
C LYS A 120 4.59 -18.31 23.44
N ALA A 121 4.47 -18.51 22.80
CA ALA A 121 5.04 -19.10 23.11
C ALA A 121 5.39 -19.62 23.39
N ALA A 122 5.37 -19.81 23.23
CA ALA A 122 5.62 -20.12 23.60
C ALA A 122 5.49 -20.54 24.18
N SER A 123 5.27 -20.64 24.15
CA SER A 123 5.01 -20.89 24.82
C SER A 123 4.56 -21.27 25.43
N ASN A 124 4.49 -21.61 25.59
CA ASN A 124 4.03 -21.83 26.29
C ASN A 124 3.55 -21.96 26.74
N GLU A 125 3.60 -21.93 26.66
CA GLU A 125 3.14 -21.97 27.13
C GLU A 125 2.68 -21.97 27.57
N ARG A 126 2.57 -22.31 27.68
CA ARG A 126 2.27 -22.21 28.33
C ARG A 126 1.78 -22.66 28.77
#